data_e5f2f0458b579bfe0a86a040504efed6
#
_entry.id   e5f2f0458b579bfe0a86a040504efed6
#
_cell.length_a   1.000
_cell.length_b   1.000
_cell.length_c   1.000
_cell.angle_alpha   90.00
_cell.angle_beta   90.00
_cell.angle_gamma   90.00
#
_symmetry.space_group_name_H-M   'P 1'
#
loop_
_entity.id
_entity.type
_entity.pdbx_description
1 polymer ?
#
loop_
_entity_poly.entity_id
_entity_poly.type
_entity_poly.pdbx_seq_one_letter_code
_entity_poly.pdbx_strand_id
1 'polypeptide(L)'
;MLSSKPLVIVLLGPTASGKTELAIEIAQYFQINIHNIDSRQIYKGMDIGTAKPTKEQQQQIKHLLIDIENPNKHINVKEFQEIASRSINNEIKQSRSPFLVGGSGLYMNSITQGFVTPNVPPQEFLRKQLLLLGQEHCWQVLKVCDPLTSKKINPEDKTRTIRALEVFYATGQPMSLQQSMNPPPWNVIELGLDREDLHQRIE
;
A
#
# COMPACT_ATOMS: atom_id res chain seq x y z
N MET A 1 -2.59 32.76 13.21
CA MET A 1 -1.84 32.19 12.08
C MET A 1 -2.49 30.87 11.73
N LEU A 2 -3.08 30.74 10.55
CA LEU A 2 -3.55 29.43 10.06
C LEU A 2 -2.31 28.56 9.85
N SER A 3 -2.09 27.58 10.72
CA SER A 3 -1.02 26.61 10.55
C SER A 3 -1.32 25.83 9.26
N SER A 4 -0.56 26.08 8.20
CA SER A 4 -0.66 25.26 6.98
C SER A 4 -0.31 23.84 7.33
N LYS A 5 -1.15 22.87 6.92
CA LYS A 5 -0.85 21.46 7.11
C LYS A 5 0.49 21.13 6.48
N PRO A 6 1.31 20.27 7.12
CA PRO A 6 2.57 19.82 6.52
C PRO A 6 2.34 19.21 5.13
N LEU A 7 3.35 19.30 4.27
CA LEU A 7 3.29 18.75 2.93
C LEU A 7 4.01 17.41 2.87
N VAL A 8 3.35 16.41 2.29
CA VAL A 8 3.90 15.09 1.96
C VAL A 8 3.93 14.95 0.44
N ILE A 9 5.09 14.61 -0.09
CA ILE A 9 5.29 14.42 -1.53
C ILE A 9 5.26 12.92 -1.83
N VAL A 10 4.58 12.53 -2.89
CA VAL A 10 4.41 11.13 -3.30
C VAL A 10 4.85 10.94 -4.74
N LEU A 11 5.70 9.95 -5.00
CA LEU A 11 6.05 9.50 -6.34
C LEU A 11 5.48 8.10 -6.58
N LEU A 12 4.53 8.01 -7.49
CA LEU A 12 3.83 6.79 -7.89
C LEU A 12 4.28 6.33 -9.28
N GLY A 13 4.16 5.04 -9.55
CA GLY A 13 4.35 4.48 -10.88
C GLY A 13 4.47 2.95 -10.84
N PRO A 14 4.34 2.28 -11.97
CA PRO A 14 4.45 0.82 -12.05
C PRO A 14 5.89 0.34 -11.79
N THR A 15 6.06 -0.96 -11.58
CA THR A 15 7.39 -1.60 -11.53
C THR A 15 8.12 -1.34 -12.85
N ALA A 16 9.43 -1.23 -12.82
CA ALA A 16 10.30 -0.93 -13.96
C ALA A 16 10.12 0.45 -14.63
N SER A 17 9.31 1.36 -14.06
CA SER A 17 9.15 2.73 -14.59
C SER A 17 10.37 3.65 -14.38
N GLY A 18 11.38 3.24 -13.59
CA GLY A 18 12.53 4.10 -13.25
C GLY A 18 12.32 4.96 -12.00
N LYS A 19 11.27 4.66 -11.21
CA LYS A 19 10.97 5.43 -9.97
C LYS A 19 12.14 5.55 -9.01
N THR A 20 12.92 4.49 -8.84
CA THR A 20 14.00 4.45 -7.85
C THR A 20 15.10 5.46 -8.19
N GLU A 21 15.54 5.48 -9.44
CA GLU A 21 16.55 6.41 -9.91
C GLU A 21 16.09 7.87 -9.78
N LEU A 22 14.88 8.17 -10.29
CA LEU A 22 14.29 9.50 -10.19
C LEU A 22 14.09 9.93 -8.73
N ALA A 23 13.66 9.00 -7.88
CA ALA A 23 13.46 9.28 -6.45
C ALA A 23 14.78 9.63 -5.75
N ILE A 24 15.88 8.94 -6.09
CA ILE A 24 17.19 9.23 -5.54
C ILE A 24 17.66 10.62 -5.97
N GLU A 25 17.54 10.97 -7.25
CA GLU A 25 17.90 12.30 -7.77
C GLU A 25 17.12 13.41 -7.07
N ILE A 26 15.80 13.26 -6.94
CA ILE A 26 14.94 14.23 -6.23
C ILE A 26 15.36 14.33 -4.76
N ALA A 27 15.56 13.19 -4.10
CA ALA A 27 15.88 13.14 -2.67
C ALA A 27 17.25 13.76 -2.38
N GLN A 28 18.25 13.56 -3.25
CA GLN A 28 19.57 14.20 -3.16
C GLN A 28 19.49 15.71 -3.37
N TYR A 29 18.73 16.14 -4.39
CA TYR A 29 18.58 17.57 -4.69
C TYR A 29 17.94 18.35 -3.54
N PHE A 30 16.89 17.79 -2.93
CA PHE A 30 16.16 18.42 -1.82
C PHE A 30 16.70 18.04 -0.43
N GLN A 31 17.68 17.16 -0.34
CA GLN A 31 18.26 16.65 0.92
C GLN A 31 17.18 16.04 1.86
N ILE A 32 16.27 15.26 1.30
CA ILE A 32 15.18 14.60 2.01
C ILE A 32 15.33 13.08 1.96
N ASN A 33 14.76 12.38 2.94
CA ASN A 33 14.77 10.93 3.00
C ASN A 33 13.66 10.32 2.13
N ILE A 34 13.89 9.12 1.58
CA ILE A 34 12.89 8.35 0.85
C ILE A 34 12.16 7.41 1.81
N HIS A 35 10.82 7.44 1.82
CA HIS A 35 9.98 6.45 2.48
C HIS A 35 9.50 5.45 1.43
N ASN A 36 9.98 4.21 1.51
CA ASN A 36 9.57 3.14 0.61
C ASN A 36 8.16 2.63 0.97
N ILE A 37 7.19 2.84 0.08
CA ILE A 37 5.81 2.38 0.26
C ILE A 37 5.58 1.16 -0.63
N ASP A 38 6.13 0.04 -0.18
CA ASP A 38 6.03 -1.24 -0.87
C ASP A 38 5.80 -2.38 0.12
N SER A 39 4.82 -3.24 -0.17
CA SER A 39 4.39 -4.34 0.70
C SER A 39 5.39 -5.49 0.80
N ARG A 40 6.44 -5.50 -0.03
CA ARG A 40 7.47 -6.54 -0.08
C ARG A 40 8.84 -6.06 0.38
N GLN A 41 9.19 -4.82 0.05
CA GLN A 41 10.49 -4.25 0.42
C GLN A 41 10.65 -4.01 1.93
N ILE A 42 9.57 -4.05 2.70
CA ILE A 42 9.59 -3.98 4.17
C ILE A 42 10.28 -5.18 4.82
N TYR A 43 10.38 -6.31 4.12
CA TYR A 43 10.95 -7.55 4.68
C TYR A 43 12.45 -7.66 4.46
N LYS A 44 13.18 -8.00 5.53
CA LYS A 44 14.63 -8.24 5.49
C LYS A 44 14.98 -9.42 4.60
N GLY A 45 16.03 -9.26 3.78
CA GLY A 45 16.54 -10.33 2.92
C GLY A 45 15.67 -10.66 1.69
N MET A 46 14.56 -9.97 1.49
CA MET A 46 13.75 -10.08 0.27
C MET A 46 14.20 -9.02 -0.74
N ASP A 47 15.36 -9.19 -1.35
CA ASP A 47 16.02 -8.11 -2.10
C ASP A 47 15.77 -8.18 -3.61
N ILE A 48 15.98 -9.37 -4.24
CA ILE A 48 15.97 -9.52 -5.69
C ILE A 48 14.55 -9.47 -6.26
N GLY A 49 13.66 -10.35 -5.80
CA GLY A 49 12.29 -10.47 -6.34
C GLY A 49 11.34 -9.32 -6.00
N THR A 50 11.81 -8.31 -5.26
CA THR A 50 11.02 -7.16 -4.83
C THR A 50 11.47 -5.85 -5.48
N ALA A 51 12.50 -5.90 -6.32
CA ALA A 51 13.16 -4.72 -6.89
C ALA A 51 13.52 -3.70 -5.81
N LYS A 52 14.02 -4.17 -4.65
CA LYS A 52 14.49 -3.33 -3.56
C LYS A 52 15.69 -2.49 -4.02
N PRO A 53 15.82 -1.21 -3.62
CA PRO A 53 17.01 -0.43 -3.91
C PRO A 53 18.28 -1.16 -3.50
N THR A 54 19.30 -1.14 -4.36
CA THR A 54 20.59 -1.81 -4.09
C THR A 54 21.29 -1.19 -2.90
N LYS A 55 22.31 -1.86 -2.36
CA LYS A 55 23.09 -1.29 -1.24
C LYS A 55 23.80 0.00 -1.64
N GLU A 56 24.27 0.09 -2.89
CA GLU A 56 24.88 1.29 -3.44
C GLU A 56 23.86 2.44 -3.54
N GLN A 57 22.63 2.16 -3.96
CA GLN A 57 21.53 3.12 -3.99
C GLN A 57 21.14 3.58 -2.58
N GLN A 58 21.07 2.66 -1.63
CA GLN A 58 20.76 2.97 -0.23
C GLN A 58 21.87 3.80 0.47
N GLN A 59 23.13 3.71 0.00
CA GLN A 59 24.24 4.54 0.49
C GLN A 59 24.18 5.97 -0.03
N GLN A 60 23.55 6.21 -1.17
CA GLN A 60 23.43 7.55 -1.77
C GLN A 60 22.46 8.44 -1.02
N ILE A 61 21.38 7.86 -0.52
CA ILE A 61 20.33 8.56 0.22
C ILE A 61 19.67 7.61 1.22
N LYS A 62 19.21 8.13 2.35
CA LYS A 62 18.55 7.33 3.37
C LYS A 62 17.17 6.86 2.91
N HIS A 63 16.98 5.54 2.92
CA HIS A 63 15.70 4.89 2.68
C HIS A 63 15.07 4.46 4.02
N LEU A 64 13.83 4.85 4.23
CA LEU A 64 13.01 4.49 5.38
C LEU A 64 11.94 3.47 4.97
N LEU A 65 11.42 2.70 5.90
CA LEU A 65 10.40 1.66 5.68
C LEU A 65 10.87 0.51 4.78
N ILE A 66 12.18 0.28 4.76
CA ILE A 66 12.83 -0.84 4.09
C ILE A 66 13.51 -1.72 5.14
N ASP A 67 13.51 -3.03 4.97
CA ASP A 67 14.13 -3.99 5.90
C ASP A 67 13.68 -3.84 7.37
N ILE A 68 12.44 -3.45 7.60
CA ILE A 68 11.94 -3.16 8.95
C ILE A 68 11.39 -4.39 9.67
N GLU A 69 11.07 -5.49 8.93
CA GLU A 69 10.46 -6.66 9.53
C GLU A 69 11.05 -7.97 8.99
N ASN A 70 10.91 -9.05 9.75
CA ASN A 70 11.32 -10.39 9.32
C ASN A 70 10.26 -11.04 8.41
N PRO A 71 10.63 -11.86 7.42
CA PRO A 71 9.70 -12.48 6.47
C PRO A 71 8.65 -13.42 7.08
N ASN A 72 8.91 -13.96 8.27
CA ASN A 72 7.97 -14.84 9.00
C ASN A 72 6.88 -14.07 9.74
N LYS A 73 6.97 -12.76 9.83
CA LYS A 73 5.91 -11.92 10.41
C LYS A 73 5.13 -11.24 9.31
N HIS A 74 3.82 -11.42 9.31
CA HIS A 74 2.95 -10.79 8.32
C HIS A 74 2.54 -9.40 8.80
N ILE A 75 2.90 -8.35 8.06
CA ILE A 75 2.42 -6.98 8.30
C ILE A 75 1.17 -6.74 7.44
N ASN A 76 0.06 -6.42 8.06
CA ASN A 76 -1.16 -6.00 7.37
C ASN A 76 -1.13 -4.49 7.05
N VAL A 77 -2.09 -4.03 6.23
CA VAL A 77 -2.16 -2.62 5.78
C VAL A 77 -2.27 -1.64 6.94
N LYS A 78 -3.03 -1.99 8.00
CA LYS A 78 -3.21 -1.12 9.18
C LYS A 78 -1.90 -0.98 9.97
N GLU A 79 -1.23 -2.08 10.24
CA GLU A 79 0.07 -2.06 10.92
C GLU A 79 1.11 -1.26 10.13
N PHE A 80 1.14 -1.45 8.79
CA PHE A 80 2.02 -0.67 7.94
C PHE A 80 1.68 0.82 7.98
N GLN A 81 0.39 1.19 7.90
CA GLN A 81 -0.06 2.56 8.01
C GLN A 81 0.41 3.23 9.32
N GLU A 82 0.32 2.52 10.44
CA GLU A 82 0.78 3.02 11.74
C GLU A 82 2.30 3.24 11.77
N ILE A 83 3.07 2.30 11.21
CA ILE A 83 4.54 2.41 11.13
C ILE A 83 4.93 3.58 10.21
N ALA A 84 4.32 3.67 9.04
CA ALA A 84 4.58 4.72 8.06
C ALA A 84 4.19 6.11 8.61
N SER A 85 3.03 6.23 9.25
CA SER A 85 2.57 7.49 9.85
C SER A 85 3.51 7.98 10.95
N ARG A 86 4.07 7.07 11.77
CA ARG A 86 5.10 7.44 12.75
C ARG A 86 6.37 7.96 12.08
N SER A 87 6.83 7.31 11.02
CA SER A 87 8.01 7.73 10.26
C SER A 87 7.81 9.11 9.63
N ILE A 88 6.65 9.33 8.97
CA ILE A 88 6.26 10.60 8.38
C ILE A 88 6.21 11.72 9.43
N ASN A 89 5.55 11.47 10.57
CA ASN A 89 5.46 12.46 11.64
C ASN A 89 6.84 12.82 12.22
N ASN A 90 7.79 11.90 12.27
CA ASN A 90 9.14 12.18 12.71
C ASN A 90 9.89 13.12 11.74
N GLU A 91 9.72 12.96 10.42
CA GLU A 91 10.29 13.89 9.43
C GLU A 91 9.64 15.29 9.54
N ILE A 92 8.32 15.34 9.67
CA ILE A 92 7.57 16.61 9.85
C ILE A 92 8.06 17.37 11.09
N LYS A 93 8.26 16.68 12.22
CA LYS A 93 8.80 17.28 13.45
C LYS A 93 10.21 17.85 13.29
N GLN A 94 10.99 17.33 12.33
CA GLN A 94 12.31 17.83 11.96
C GLN A 94 12.26 18.92 10.87
N SER A 95 11.06 19.47 10.58
CA SER A 95 10.82 20.47 9.52
C SER A 95 11.21 19.98 8.13
N ARG A 96 11.13 18.67 7.88
CA ARG A 96 11.38 18.06 6.57
C ARG A 96 10.07 17.71 5.90
N SER A 97 10.06 17.74 4.57
CA SER A 97 8.93 17.24 3.76
C SER A 97 9.10 15.73 3.52
N PRO A 98 8.24 14.87 4.07
CA PRO A 98 8.30 13.44 3.80
C PRO A 98 8.12 13.15 2.31
N PHE A 99 8.98 12.29 1.75
CA PHE A 99 8.93 11.87 0.36
C PHE A 99 8.63 10.36 0.28
N LEU A 100 7.44 10.03 -0.20
CA LEU A 100 6.93 8.67 -0.30
C LEU A 100 7.11 8.15 -1.72
N VAL A 101 7.70 6.98 -1.88
CA VAL A 101 7.97 6.37 -3.18
C VAL A 101 7.45 4.94 -3.21
N GLY A 102 6.63 4.58 -4.18
CA GLY A 102 6.15 3.21 -4.28
C GLY A 102 5.14 2.95 -5.37
N GLY A 103 4.77 1.65 -5.51
CA GLY A 103 3.76 1.18 -6.44
C GLY A 103 2.60 0.43 -5.78
N SER A 104 2.62 0.25 -4.46
CA SER A 104 1.61 -0.50 -3.72
C SER A 104 0.40 0.38 -3.39
N GLY A 105 -0.56 0.47 -4.35
CA GLY A 105 -1.70 1.39 -4.28
C GLY A 105 -2.50 1.32 -2.97
N LEU A 106 -2.80 0.11 -2.44
CA LEU A 106 -3.54 -0.03 -1.20
C LEU A 106 -2.77 0.57 0.01
N TYR A 107 -1.47 0.32 0.08
CA TYR A 107 -0.60 0.86 1.14
C TYR A 107 -0.47 2.38 1.01
N MET A 108 -0.30 2.88 -0.22
CA MET A 108 -0.25 4.31 -0.48
C MET A 108 -1.56 5.00 -0.08
N ASN A 109 -2.71 4.49 -0.54
CA ASN A 109 -4.02 5.06 -0.21
C ASN A 109 -4.31 5.05 1.30
N SER A 110 -3.81 4.06 2.04
CA SER A 110 -3.96 4.05 3.49
C SER A 110 -3.23 5.22 4.16
N ILE A 111 -2.13 5.69 3.58
CA ILE A 111 -1.31 6.79 4.10
C ILE A 111 -1.79 8.14 3.57
N THR A 112 -2.06 8.25 2.26
CA THR A 112 -2.37 9.52 1.59
C THR A 112 -3.81 9.95 1.77
N GLN A 113 -4.73 8.99 1.80
CA GLN A 113 -6.16 9.23 1.92
C GLN A 113 -6.74 8.77 3.27
N GLY A 114 -5.93 8.06 4.09
CA GLY A 114 -6.40 7.50 5.35
C GLY A 114 -7.41 6.36 5.15
N PHE A 115 -7.26 5.57 4.09
CA PHE A 115 -8.14 4.43 3.84
C PHE A 115 -8.02 3.39 4.95
N VAL A 116 -9.13 3.10 5.62
CA VAL A 116 -9.23 2.14 6.72
C VAL A 116 -9.90 0.86 6.21
N THR A 117 -9.21 -0.26 6.38
CA THR A 117 -9.75 -1.58 6.07
C THR A 117 -10.51 -2.16 7.26
N PRO A 118 -11.53 -3.02 7.04
CA PRO A 118 -12.20 -3.73 8.12
C PRO A 118 -11.21 -4.51 9.01
N ASN A 119 -11.39 -4.39 10.33
CA ASN A 119 -10.51 -5.03 11.33
C ASN A 119 -10.88 -6.51 11.54
N VAL A 120 -10.82 -7.28 10.46
CA VAL A 120 -11.08 -8.73 10.47
C VAL A 120 -9.78 -9.45 10.11
N PRO A 121 -9.23 -10.26 11.02
CA PRO A 121 -8.04 -11.07 10.72
C PRO A 121 -8.35 -12.15 9.68
N PRO A 122 -7.35 -12.69 8.98
CA PRO A 122 -7.52 -13.78 8.05
C PRO A 122 -8.19 -14.99 8.71
N GLN A 123 -9.26 -15.51 8.06
CA GLN A 123 -10.02 -16.68 8.51
C GLN A 123 -9.65 -17.88 7.63
N GLU A 124 -8.50 -18.51 7.88
CA GLU A 124 -7.90 -19.52 7.00
C GLU A 124 -8.84 -20.70 6.70
N PHE A 125 -9.61 -21.16 7.70
CA PHE A 125 -10.56 -22.23 7.50
C PHE A 125 -11.72 -21.81 6.57
N LEU A 126 -12.28 -20.63 6.78
CA LEU A 126 -13.34 -20.07 5.93
C LEU A 126 -12.84 -19.84 4.50
N ARG A 127 -11.61 -19.31 4.33
CA ARG A 127 -11.01 -19.14 3.00
C ARG A 127 -10.92 -20.46 2.23
N LYS A 128 -10.49 -21.53 2.89
CA LYS A 128 -10.43 -22.87 2.28
C LYS A 128 -11.82 -23.36 1.85
N GLN A 129 -12.83 -23.15 2.67
CA GLN A 129 -14.21 -23.52 2.32
C GLN A 129 -14.71 -22.72 1.12
N LEU A 130 -14.53 -21.41 1.11
CA LEU A 130 -14.91 -20.53 -0.01
C LEU A 130 -14.18 -20.90 -1.31
N LEU A 131 -12.91 -21.27 -1.24
CA LEU A 131 -12.16 -21.73 -2.41
C LEU A 131 -12.74 -23.03 -2.99
N LEU A 132 -13.19 -23.95 -2.14
CA LEU A 132 -13.84 -25.20 -2.59
C LEU A 132 -15.21 -24.97 -3.25
N LEU A 133 -15.94 -23.93 -2.85
CA LEU A 133 -17.22 -23.57 -3.48
C LEU A 133 -17.04 -23.00 -4.89
N GLY A 134 -15.85 -22.52 -5.22
CA GLY A 134 -15.52 -21.95 -6.52
C GLY A 134 -15.90 -20.47 -6.67
N GLN A 135 -15.23 -19.81 -7.64
CA GLN A 135 -15.35 -18.36 -7.83
C GLN A 135 -16.77 -17.94 -8.22
N GLU A 136 -17.38 -18.63 -9.17
CA GLU A 136 -18.73 -18.29 -9.64
C GLU A 136 -19.75 -18.27 -8.48
N HIS A 137 -19.74 -19.31 -7.65
CA HIS A 137 -20.64 -19.38 -6.50
C HIS A 137 -20.36 -18.25 -5.50
N CYS A 138 -19.11 -18.05 -5.12
CA CYS A 138 -18.71 -16.96 -4.21
C CYS A 138 -19.10 -15.59 -4.76
N TRP A 139 -18.98 -15.39 -6.06
CA TRP A 139 -19.38 -14.16 -6.72
C TRP A 139 -20.88 -13.90 -6.64
N GLN A 140 -21.71 -14.93 -6.89
CA GLN A 140 -23.16 -14.80 -6.76
C GLN A 140 -23.57 -14.46 -5.33
N VAL A 141 -22.95 -15.12 -4.33
CA VAL A 141 -23.17 -14.78 -2.92
C VAL A 141 -22.78 -13.34 -2.62
N LEU A 142 -21.61 -12.87 -3.12
CA LEU A 142 -21.16 -11.51 -2.90
C LEU A 142 -22.12 -10.48 -3.51
N LYS A 143 -22.67 -10.74 -4.69
CA LYS A 143 -23.68 -9.85 -5.31
C LYS A 143 -24.91 -9.64 -4.43
N VAL A 144 -25.27 -10.63 -3.65
CA VAL A 144 -26.43 -10.57 -2.74
C VAL A 144 -26.07 -9.87 -1.44
N CYS A 145 -24.95 -10.26 -0.79
CA CYS A 145 -24.61 -9.77 0.55
C CYS A 145 -23.87 -8.41 0.53
N ASP A 146 -23.16 -8.08 -0.55
CA ASP A 146 -22.46 -6.78 -0.71
C ASP A 146 -22.47 -6.31 -2.18
N PRO A 147 -23.61 -5.82 -2.68
CA PRO A 147 -23.75 -5.35 -4.06
C PRO A 147 -22.82 -4.18 -4.40
N LEU A 148 -22.45 -3.36 -3.41
CA LEU A 148 -21.56 -2.21 -3.63
C LEU A 148 -20.12 -2.66 -3.88
N THR A 149 -19.64 -3.64 -3.12
CA THR A 149 -18.31 -4.23 -3.35
C THR A 149 -18.28 -4.99 -4.66
N SER A 150 -19.33 -5.78 -4.99
CA SER A 150 -19.37 -6.54 -6.23
C SER A 150 -19.30 -5.66 -7.49
N LYS A 151 -19.83 -4.44 -7.46
CA LYS A 151 -19.72 -3.48 -8.58
C LYS A 151 -18.31 -2.89 -8.77
N LYS A 152 -17.46 -2.97 -7.74
CA LYS A 152 -16.11 -2.34 -7.75
C LYS A 152 -14.99 -3.32 -8.10
N ILE A 153 -15.22 -4.61 -8.01
CA ILE A 153 -14.19 -5.63 -8.24
C ILE A 153 -14.52 -6.47 -9.47
N ASN A 154 -13.48 -7.02 -10.11
CA ASN A 154 -13.67 -7.92 -11.24
C ASN A 154 -14.33 -9.23 -10.77
N PRO A 155 -15.34 -9.77 -11.49
CA PRO A 155 -15.97 -11.07 -11.18
C PRO A 155 -14.99 -12.24 -11.03
N GLU A 156 -13.86 -12.20 -11.73
CA GLU A 156 -12.80 -13.22 -11.68
C GLU A 156 -11.78 -13.00 -10.56
N ASP A 157 -11.85 -11.88 -9.81
CA ASP A 157 -10.93 -11.59 -8.72
C ASP A 157 -11.29 -12.41 -7.46
N LYS A 158 -10.74 -13.63 -7.41
CA LYS A 158 -10.94 -14.57 -6.29
C LYS A 158 -10.50 -13.97 -4.95
N THR A 159 -9.37 -13.28 -4.94
CA THR A 159 -8.78 -12.76 -3.71
C THR A 159 -9.67 -11.70 -3.07
N ARG A 160 -10.16 -10.75 -3.87
CA ARG A 160 -11.05 -9.69 -3.37
C ARG A 160 -12.44 -10.22 -3.06
N THR A 161 -12.97 -11.16 -3.85
CA THR A 161 -14.26 -11.84 -3.58
C THR A 161 -14.22 -12.56 -2.23
N ILE A 162 -13.23 -13.43 -2.02
CA ILE A 162 -13.05 -14.17 -0.76
C ILE A 162 -12.89 -13.21 0.41
N ARG A 163 -12.10 -12.13 0.25
CA ARG A 163 -11.91 -11.15 1.32
C ARG A 163 -13.20 -10.44 1.70
N ALA A 164 -14.04 -10.08 0.75
CA ALA A 164 -15.32 -9.43 1.03
C ALA A 164 -16.27 -10.37 1.76
N LEU A 165 -16.35 -11.62 1.34
CA LEU A 165 -17.16 -12.64 2.02
C LEU A 165 -16.62 -12.98 3.42
N GLU A 166 -15.30 -13.08 3.57
CA GLU A 166 -14.65 -13.28 4.87
C GLU A 166 -15.06 -12.19 5.87
N VAL A 167 -15.05 -10.93 5.46
CA VAL A 167 -15.49 -9.81 6.30
C VAL A 167 -16.96 -9.92 6.63
N PHE A 168 -17.80 -10.22 5.63
CA PHE A 168 -19.23 -10.39 5.84
C PHE A 168 -19.54 -11.52 6.82
N TYR A 169 -18.97 -12.72 6.65
CA TYR A 169 -19.20 -13.86 7.53
C TYR A 169 -18.68 -13.64 8.95
N ALA A 170 -17.57 -12.92 9.09
CA ALA A 170 -16.98 -12.62 10.40
C ALA A 170 -17.76 -11.56 11.20
N THR A 171 -18.44 -10.64 10.53
CA THR A 171 -19.03 -9.44 11.16
C THR A 171 -20.55 -9.35 11.01
N GLY A 172 -21.15 -10.10 10.10
CA GLY A 172 -22.55 -9.95 9.72
C GLY A 172 -22.86 -8.68 8.91
N GLN A 173 -21.85 -7.92 8.52
CA GLN A 173 -22.00 -6.64 7.81
C GLN A 173 -21.21 -6.63 6.49
N PRO A 174 -21.76 -6.06 5.40
CA PRO A 174 -21.04 -5.87 4.15
C PRO A 174 -19.70 -5.16 4.32
N MET A 175 -18.67 -5.59 3.60
CA MET A 175 -17.35 -4.94 3.63
C MET A 175 -17.45 -3.47 3.19
N SER A 176 -18.31 -3.16 2.23
CA SER A 176 -18.54 -1.80 1.75
C SER A 176 -19.01 -0.82 2.83
N LEU A 177 -19.70 -1.28 3.87
CA LEU A 177 -20.15 -0.47 4.99
C LEU A 177 -19.09 -0.30 6.09
N GLN A 178 -18.04 -1.11 6.06
CA GLN A 178 -16.97 -1.11 7.07
C GLN A 178 -15.69 -0.42 6.58
N GLN A 179 -15.62 -0.09 5.30
CA GLN A 179 -14.55 0.73 4.76
C GLN A 179 -14.82 2.20 5.08
N SER A 180 -13.81 2.90 5.57
CA SER A 180 -13.91 4.32 5.90
C SER A 180 -12.65 5.06 5.46
N MET A 181 -12.77 6.40 5.45
CA MET A 181 -11.65 7.29 5.19
C MET A 181 -11.40 8.12 6.44
N ASN A 182 -10.18 8.12 6.91
CA ASN A 182 -9.72 8.98 8.01
C ASN A 182 -8.55 9.83 7.48
N PRO A 183 -8.84 10.97 6.84
CA PRO A 183 -7.82 11.76 6.17
C PRO A 183 -6.67 12.15 7.11
N PRO A 184 -5.42 12.04 6.65
CA PRO A 184 -4.28 12.36 7.48
C PRO A 184 -4.18 13.86 7.78
N PRO A 185 -3.40 14.26 8.81
CA PRO A 185 -3.25 15.66 9.21
C PRO A 185 -2.27 16.45 8.32
N TRP A 186 -1.96 15.96 7.13
CA TRP A 186 -1.07 16.60 6.15
C TRP A 186 -1.71 16.76 4.78
N ASN A 187 -1.18 17.65 3.97
CA ASN A 187 -1.52 17.77 2.56
C ASN A 187 -0.63 16.81 1.73
N VAL A 188 -1.16 16.33 0.61
CA VAL A 188 -0.45 15.40 -0.27
C VAL A 188 -0.33 15.98 -1.67
N ILE A 189 0.86 15.91 -2.27
CA ILE A 189 1.09 16.11 -3.71
C ILE A 189 1.50 14.77 -4.29
N GLU A 190 0.73 14.26 -5.25
CA GLU A 190 1.01 13.00 -5.93
C GLU A 190 1.57 13.27 -7.34
N LEU A 191 2.73 12.68 -7.61
CA LEU A 191 3.41 12.70 -8.90
C LEU A 191 3.34 11.29 -9.49
N GLY A 192 2.76 11.15 -10.66
CA GLY A 192 2.72 9.88 -11.40
C GLY A 192 3.87 9.78 -12.38
N LEU A 193 4.63 8.68 -12.31
CA LEU A 193 5.62 8.33 -13.32
C LEU A 193 5.03 7.24 -14.22
N ASP A 194 4.84 7.56 -15.49
CA ASP A 194 4.35 6.64 -16.51
C ASP A 194 5.37 6.51 -17.64
N ARG A 195 5.37 5.37 -18.33
CA ARG A 195 6.30 5.08 -19.44
C ARG A 195 5.62 4.22 -20.48
N GLU A 196 5.86 4.53 -21.74
CA GLU A 196 5.33 3.78 -22.88
C GLU A 196 6.05 2.43 -23.10
N ASP A 197 7.32 2.31 -22.66
CA ASP A 197 8.20 1.14 -22.89
C ASP A 197 8.22 0.11 -21.74
N LEU A 198 7.22 0.13 -20.84
CA LEU A 198 7.20 -0.73 -19.65
C LEU A 198 7.28 -2.23 -19.95
N HIS A 199 6.57 -2.70 -20.98
CA HIS A 199 6.58 -4.12 -21.35
C HIS A 199 7.95 -4.62 -21.77
N GLN A 200 8.75 -3.80 -22.46
CA GLN A 200 10.10 -4.14 -22.90
C GLN A 200 11.12 -4.21 -21.76
N ARG A 201 10.82 -3.60 -20.61
CA ARG A 201 11.70 -3.55 -19.43
C ARG A 201 11.40 -4.62 -18.40
N ILE A 202 10.29 -5.32 -18.52
CA ILE A 202 9.85 -6.37 -17.58
C ILE A 202 10.22 -7.77 -18.10
N GLU A 203 10.47 -7.92 -19.41
CA GLU A 203 11.01 -9.13 -20.03
C GLU A 203 12.53 -9.25 -19.76
#